data_7e7f8b4a751089618321beae01d179d7
#
_entry.id   7e7f8b4a751089618321beae01d179d7
#
_cell.length_a   1.000
_cell.length_b   1.000
_cell.length_c   1.000
_cell.angle_alpha   90.00
_cell.angle_beta   90.00
_cell.angle_gamma   90.00
#
_symmetry.space_group_name_H-M   'P 1'
#
loop_
_entity.id
_entity.type
_entity.pdbx_description
1 polymer ?
#
loop_
_entity_poly.entity_id
_entity_poly.type
_entity_poly.pdbx_seq_one_letter_code
_entity_poly.pdbx_strand_id
1 'polypeptide(L)'
;MTPATIRPLQDTDRAAWLGLRQALWMGSDATTLAAEAGTLLSEPQRFGALFYHVLLALDGERAVGFVEVSLRDDVDGFGGRVVGYVEGVYVEPRHQRRGLGRALLDAATQWTRERGAPELTSDVLPDNPESLAFHERSGFRRIEHRASRGKQQTLLTRPTS
;
A
#
# COMPACT_ATOMS: atom_id res chain seq x y z
N MET A 1 11.48 10.67 22.62
CA MET A 1 10.68 10.31 21.44
C MET A 1 10.54 8.79 21.38
N THR A 2 9.32 8.28 21.47
CA THR A 2 9.07 6.85 21.33
C THR A 2 9.25 6.47 19.86
N PRO A 3 10.06 5.45 19.53
CA PRO A 3 10.17 5.02 18.14
C PRO A 3 8.82 4.52 17.63
N ALA A 4 8.53 4.83 16.38
CA ALA A 4 7.30 4.36 15.74
C ALA A 4 7.36 2.84 15.55
N THR A 5 6.21 2.20 15.71
CA THR A 5 6.06 0.76 15.57
C THR A 5 5.22 0.45 14.33
N ILE A 6 5.63 -0.55 13.58
CA ILE A 6 4.84 -1.09 12.47
C ILE A 6 4.25 -2.44 12.92
N ARG A 7 2.94 -2.59 12.81
CA ARG A 7 2.27 -3.85 13.12
C ARG A 7 1.01 -4.07 12.27
N PRO A 8 0.53 -5.32 12.16
CA PRO A 8 -0.73 -5.60 11.48
C PRO A 8 -1.93 -4.90 12.13
N LEU A 9 -2.94 -4.60 11.31
CA LEU A 9 -4.23 -4.08 11.73
C LEU A 9 -4.91 -5.06 12.70
N GLN A 10 -5.45 -4.53 13.77
CA GLN A 10 -6.30 -5.26 14.71
C GLN A 10 -7.74 -4.74 14.61
N ASP A 11 -8.72 -5.51 15.09
CA ASP A 11 -10.12 -5.11 15.00
C ASP A 11 -10.41 -3.77 15.67
N THR A 12 -9.72 -3.47 16.77
CA THR A 12 -9.86 -2.20 17.49
C THR A 12 -9.30 -1.00 16.73
N ASP A 13 -8.50 -1.21 15.70
CA ASP A 13 -7.89 -0.15 14.89
C ASP A 13 -8.77 0.33 13.74
N ARG A 14 -9.89 -0.32 13.49
CA ARG A 14 -10.69 -0.10 12.28
C ARG A 14 -11.07 1.35 12.07
N ALA A 15 -11.57 2.02 13.12
CA ALA A 15 -11.97 3.42 13.02
C ALA A 15 -10.79 4.35 12.68
N ALA A 16 -9.64 4.14 13.31
CA ALA A 16 -8.43 4.92 13.04
C ALA A 16 -7.94 4.70 11.60
N TRP A 17 -7.93 3.45 11.14
CA TRP A 17 -7.55 3.12 9.77
C TRP A 17 -8.49 3.77 8.74
N LEU A 18 -9.80 3.73 8.98
CA LEU A 18 -10.77 4.39 8.09
C LEU A 18 -10.54 5.89 7.99
N GLY A 19 -10.17 6.54 9.11
CA GLY A 19 -9.79 7.95 9.10
C GLY A 19 -8.56 8.23 8.23
N LEU A 20 -7.55 7.36 8.31
CA LEU A 20 -6.35 7.46 7.47
C LEU A 20 -6.67 7.20 6.00
N ARG A 21 -7.56 6.27 5.70
CA ARG A 21 -8.03 6.03 4.33
C ARG A 21 -8.69 7.27 3.73
N GLN A 22 -9.53 7.95 4.51
CA GLN A 22 -10.17 9.20 4.08
C GLN A 22 -9.14 10.29 3.79
N ALA A 23 -8.08 10.37 4.57
CA ALA A 23 -7.01 11.34 4.36
C ALA A 23 -6.22 11.05 3.07
N LEU A 24 -5.99 9.78 2.75
CA LEU A 24 -5.30 9.40 1.51
C LEU A 24 -6.19 9.60 0.27
N TRP A 25 -7.42 9.16 0.34
CA TRP A 25 -8.37 9.23 -0.77
C TRP A 25 -9.39 10.37 -0.56
N MET A 26 -8.88 11.58 -0.43
CA MET A 26 -9.70 12.79 -0.33
C MET A 26 -10.58 12.92 -1.58
N GLY A 27 -11.85 13.18 -1.41
CA GLY A 27 -12.81 13.22 -2.50
C GLY A 27 -13.62 11.94 -2.67
N SER A 28 -13.22 10.86 -2.00
CA SER A 28 -14.03 9.64 -1.93
C SER A 28 -15.00 9.73 -0.74
N ASP A 29 -16.19 9.19 -0.92
CA ASP A 29 -17.21 9.17 0.12
C ASP A 29 -16.81 8.27 1.28
N ALA A 30 -16.97 8.75 2.52
CA ALA A 30 -16.60 8.02 3.73
C ALA A 30 -17.33 6.67 3.86
N THR A 31 -18.61 6.65 3.51
CA THR A 31 -19.43 5.42 3.56
C THR A 31 -18.91 4.39 2.55
N THR A 32 -18.57 4.84 1.35
CA THR A 32 -18.01 3.98 0.30
C THR A 32 -16.66 3.41 0.74
N LEU A 33 -15.75 4.25 1.28
CA LEU A 33 -14.44 3.79 1.77
C LEU A 33 -14.58 2.76 2.89
N ALA A 34 -15.54 2.96 3.80
CA ALA A 34 -15.79 2.02 4.89
C ALA A 34 -16.32 0.67 4.39
N ALA A 35 -17.25 0.71 3.43
CA ALA A 35 -17.81 -0.50 2.83
C ALA A 35 -16.73 -1.29 2.06
N GLU A 36 -15.92 -0.60 1.27
CA GLU A 36 -14.79 -1.21 0.55
C GLU A 36 -13.80 -1.85 1.52
N ALA A 37 -13.46 -1.17 2.61
CA ALA A 37 -12.55 -1.68 3.61
C ALA A 37 -13.04 -2.99 4.21
N GLY A 38 -14.32 -3.07 4.55
CA GLY A 38 -14.92 -4.31 5.05
C GLY A 38 -14.83 -5.45 4.05
N THR A 39 -15.14 -5.18 2.79
CA THR A 39 -15.07 -6.18 1.72
C THR A 39 -13.63 -6.62 1.44
N LEU A 40 -12.67 -5.69 1.43
CA LEU A 40 -11.26 -6.01 1.23
C LEU A 40 -10.73 -6.95 2.30
N LEU A 41 -11.14 -6.77 3.55
CA LEU A 41 -10.71 -7.64 4.65
C LEU A 41 -11.38 -9.03 4.60
N SER A 42 -12.65 -9.12 4.19
CA SER A 42 -13.41 -10.37 4.23
C SER A 42 -13.42 -11.13 2.90
N GLU A 43 -13.50 -10.41 1.78
CA GLU A 43 -13.65 -10.98 0.44
C GLU A 43 -12.79 -10.22 -0.58
N PRO A 44 -11.43 -10.23 -0.42
CA PRO A 44 -10.54 -9.45 -1.31
C PRO A 44 -10.67 -9.84 -2.78
N GLN A 45 -11.11 -11.06 -3.08
CA GLN A 45 -11.29 -11.56 -4.45
C GLN A 45 -12.30 -10.73 -5.25
N ARG A 46 -13.23 -10.08 -4.57
CA ARG A 46 -14.21 -9.18 -5.22
C ARG A 46 -13.54 -7.96 -5.87
N PHE A 47 -12.33 -7.62 -5.43
CA PHE A 47 -11.51 -6.54 -6.00
C PHE A 47 -10.31 -7.08 -6.79
N GLY A 48 -10.30 -8.38 -7.11
CA GLY A 48 -9.22 -9.00 -7.87
C GLY A 48 -7.98 -9.35 -7.07
N ALA A 49 -7.99 -9.17 -5.75
CA ALA A 49 -6.87 -9.54 -4.90
C ALA A 49 -7.02 -10.98 -4.40
N LEU A 50 -5.92 -11.73 -4.42
CA LEU A 50 -5.90 -13.08 -3.86
C LEU A 50 -5.85 -13.05 -2.34
N PHE A 51 -5.07 -12.12 -1.78
CA PHE A 51 -4.96 -11.83 -0.36
C PHE A 51 -4.82 -10.33 -0.16
N TYR A 52 -5.23 -9.85 1.01
CA TYR A 52 -5.18 -8.43 1.36
C TYR A 52 -4.74 -8.28 2.82
N HIS A 53 -3.86 -7.33 3.05
CA HIS A 53 -3.28 -7.11 4.39
C HIS A 53 -3.07 -5.63 4.64
N VAL A 54 -3.22 -5.22 5.90
CA VAL A 54 -3.02 -3.84 6.32
C VAL A 54 -2.00 -3.80 7.45
N LEU A 55 -1.01 -2.94 7.30
CA LEU A 55 -0.02 -2.65 8.34
C LEU A 55 -0.18 -1.20 8.76
N LEU A 56 -0.11 -0.96 10.06
CA LEU A 56 -0.20 0.39 10.64
C LEU A 56 1.16 0.84 11.15
N ALA A 57 1.42 2.14 11.00
CA ALA A 57 2.49 2.84 11.71
C ALA A 57 1.88 3.53 12.91
N LEU A 58 2.46 3.30 14.09
CA LEU A 58 1.96 3.81 15.36
C LEU A 58 3.00 4.71 16.03
N ASP A 59 2.56 5.85 16.51
CA ASP A 59 3.31 6.69 17.43
C ASP A 59 2.68 6.49 18.83
N GLY A 60 3.34 5.69 19.67
CA GLY A 60 2.70 5.17 20.87
C GLY A 60 1.51 4.27 20.51
N GLU A 61 0.32 4.61 20.95
CA GLU A 61 -0.91 3.89 20.64
C GLU A 61 -1.70 4.49 19.47
N ARG A 62 -1.24 5.62 18.94
CA ARG A 62 -1.95 6.36 17.90
C ARG A 62 -1.47 5.93 16.52
N ALA A 63 -2.41 5.52 15.65
CA ALA A 63 -2.12 5.23 14.26
C ALA A 63 -1.86 6.51 13.48
N VAL A 64 -0.70 6.62 12.85
CA VAL A 64 -0.25 7.82 12.12
C VAL A 64 0.03 7.54 10.65
N GLY A 65 -0.06 6.30 10.23
CA GLY A 65 0.13 5.91 8.84
C GLY A 65 -0.30 4.46 8.61
N PHE A 66 -0.41 4.08 7.34
CA PHE A 66 -0.75 2.71 6.97
C PHE A 66 -0.21 2.37 5.59
N VAL A 67 -0.12 1.08 5.32
CA VAL A 67 0.03 0.52 3.99
C VAL A 67 -0.99 -0.59 3.81
N GLU A 68 -1.67 -0.58 2.67
CA GLU A 68 -2.51 -1.68 2.22
C GLU A 68 -1.74 -2.42 1.14
N VAL A 69 -1.55 -3.69 1.33
CA VAL A 69 -0.80 -4.56 0.42
C VAL A 69 -1.63 -5.80 0.08
N SER A 70 -1.57 -6.21 -1.16
CA SER A 70 -2.29 -7.39 -1.63
C SER A 70 -1.36 -8.31 -2.41
N LEU A 71 -1.80 -9.55 -2.64
CA LEU A 71 -1.22 -10.43 -3.65
C LEU A 71 -2.16 -10.44 -4.85
N ARG A 72 -1.59 -10.28 -6.05
CA ARG A 72 -2.34 -10.25 -7.31
C ARG A 72 -1.65 -11.06 -8.39
N ASP A 73 -2.43 -11.63 -9.28
CA ASP A 73 -1.95 -12.31 -10.49
C ASP A 73 -2.41 -11.60 -11.78
N ASP A 74 -3.01 -10.40 -11.63
CA ASP A 74 -3.58 -9.62 -12.71
C ASP A 74 -2.82 -8.31 -13.00
N VAL A 75 -1.60 -8.18 -12.50
CA VAL A 75 -0.81 -6.96 -12.71
C VAL A 75 -0.12 -7.03 -14.08
N ASP A 76 -0.32 -5.99 -14.89
CA ASP A 76 0.27 -5.91 -16.22
C ASP A 76 1.80 -5.98 -16.17
N GLY A 77 2.36 -6.72 -17.13
CA GLY A 77 3.81 -6.87 -17.25
C GLY A 77 4.40 -8.04 -16.47
N PHE A 78 3.60 -8.78 -15.71
CA PHE A 78 4.06 -9.93 -14.93
C PHE A 78 3.59 -11.28 -15.44
N GLY A 79 2.87 -11.31 -16.56
CA GLY A 79 2.50 -12.56 -17.24
C GLY A 79 1.67 -13.53 -16.42
N GLY A 80 0.81 -13.04 -15.54
CA GLY A 80 -0.02 -13.86 -14.67
C GLY A 80 0.68 -14.36 -13.41
N ARG A 81 1.94 -13.98 -13.18
CA ARG A 81 2.66 -14.34 -11.95
C ARG A 81 2.07 -13.61 -10.76
N VAL A 82 2.10 -14.26 -9.61
CA VAL A 82 1.66 -13.64 -8.35
C VAL A 82 2.75 -12.67 -7.88
N VAL A 83 2.34 -11.42 -7.67
CA VAL A 83 3.19 -10.37 -7.12
C VAL A 83 2.46 -9.67 -5.97
N GLY A 84 3.23 -9.05 -5.08
CA GLY A 84 2.67 -8.12 -4.11
C GLY A 84 2.31 -6.81 -4.79
N TYR A 85 1.30 -6.13 -4.28
CA TYR A 85 0.84 -4.86 -4.82
C TYR A 85 0.51 -3.89 -3.69
N VAL A 86 1.09 -2.69 -3.75
CA VAL A 86 0.77 -1.61 -2.81
C VAL A 86 -0.52 -0.95 -3.28
N GLU A 87 -1.61 -1.19 -2.56
CA GLU A 87 -2.91 -0.61 -2.86
C GLU A 87 -3.00 0.84 -2.38
N GLY A 88 -2.30 1.18 -1.31
CA GLY A 88 -2.18 2.52 -0.80
C GLY A 88 -1.16 2.60 0.32
N VAL A 89 -0.48 3.72 0.43
CA VAL A 89 0.45 4.03 1.52
C VAL A 89 0.28 5.49 1.92
N TYR A 90 0.17 5.74 3.21
CA TYR A 90 -0.06 7.09 3.73
C TYR A 90 0.60 7.27 5.09
N VAL A 91 1.17 8.43 5.30
CA VAL A 91 1.68 8.89 6.60
C VAL A 91 1.16 10.30 6.83
N GLU A 92 0.62 10.57 8.01
CA GLU A 92 0.16 11.90 8.38
C GLU A 92 1.27 12.94 8.16
N PRO A 93 0.94 14.16 7.68
CA PRO A 93 1.95 15.18 7.37
C PRO A 93 2.93 15.47 8.49
N ARG A 94 2.47 15.49 9.76
CA ARG A 94 3.34 15.74 10.92
C ARG A 94 4.40 14.66 11.15
N HIS A 95 4.15 13.46 10.61
CA HIS A 95 5.00 12.29 10.82
C HIS A 95 5.81 11.92 9.58
N GLN A 96 5.66 12.69 8.50
CA GLN A 96 6.46 12.51 7.28
C GLN A 96 7.93 12.91 7.52
N ARG A 97 8.81 12.44 6.64
CA ARG A 97 10.27 12.68 6.70
C ARG A 97 10.96 12.08 7.93
N ARG A 98 10.33 11.11 8.56
CA ARG A 98 10.90 10.33 9.68
C ARG A 98 11.16 8.88 9.33
N GLY A 99 11.09 8.54 8.04
CA GLY A 99 11.30 7.18 7.55
C GLY A 99 10.12 6.23 7.71
N LEU A 100 8.94 6.71 8.14
CA LEU A 100 7.77 5.84 8.38
C LEU A 100 7.20 5.26 7.11
N GLY A 101 7.12 6.04 6.03
CA GLY A 101 6.64 5.55 4.74
C GLY A 101 7.54 4.44 4.21
N ARG A 102 8.84 4.61 4.31
CA ARG A 102 9.81 3.57 3.94
C ARG A 102 9.66 2.33 4.82
N ALA A 103 9.51 2.52 6.12
CA ALA A 103 9.31 1.39 7.05
C ALA A 103 8.03 0.61 6.73
N LEU A 104 6.96 1.30 6.35
CA LEU A 104 5.72 0.65 5.90
C LEU A 104 5.96 -0.16 4.61
N LEU A 105 6.66 0.40 3.65
CA LEU A 105 6.99 -0.32 2.40
C LEU A 105 7.93 -1.50 2.65
N ASP A 106 8.89 -1.36 3.57
CA ASP A 106 9.77 -2.47 3.97
C ASP A 106 8.96 -3.60 4.62
N ALA A 107 8.03 -3.27 5.49
CA ALA A 107 7.14 -4.25 6.12
C ALA A 107 6.22 -4.94 5.10
N ALA A 108 5.69 -4.18 4.14
CA ALA A 108 4.89 -4.73 3.04
C ALA A 108 5.73 -5.67 2.15
N THR A 109 7.00 -5.32 1.91
CA THR A 109 7.94 -6.16 1.16
C THR A 109 8.18 -7.49 1.89
N GLN A 110 8.41 -7.43 3.19
CA GLN A 110 8.61 -8.63 4.00
C GLN A 110 7.36 -9.52 4.01
N TRP A 111 6.18 -8.94 4.18
CA TRP A 111 4.92 -9.69 4.12
C TRP A 111 4.76 -10.40 2.77
N THR A 112 5.07 -9.71 1.67
CA THR A 112 5.02 -10.24 0.31
C THR A 112 5.98 -11.42 0.15
N ARG A 113 7.20 -11.28 0.66
CA ARG A 113 8.20 -12.36 0.63
C ARG A 113 7.74 -13.58 1.43
N GLU A 114 7.17 -13.39 2.60
CA GLU A 114 6.66 -14.46 3.47
C GLU A 114 5.52 -15.24 2.81
N ARG A 115 4.80 -14.59 1.89
CA ARG A 115 3.74 -15.21 1.08
C ARG A 115 4.27 -15.84 -0.21
N GLY A 116 5.57 -15.83 -0.42
CA GLY A 116 6.22 -16.51 -1.54
C GLY A 116 6.27 -15.72 -2.84
N ALA A 117 5.85 -14.46 -2.86
CA ALA A 117 5.93 -13.62 -4.06
C ALA A 117 7.31 -12.95 -4.17
N PRO A 118 7.94 -12.98 -5.37
CA PRO A 118 9.31 -12.50 -5.53
C PRO A 118 9.44 -10.99 -5.66
N GLU A 119 8.36 -10.28 -5.88
CA GLU A 119 8.36 -8.83 -6.12
C GLU A 119 7.18 -8.15 -5.44
N LEU A 120 7.42 -6.94 -4.96
CA LEU A 120 6.38 -6.00 -4.54
C LEU A 120 6.27 -4.91 -5.60
N THR A 121 5.06 -4.67 -6.09
CA THR A 121 4.79 -3.68 -7.13
C THR A 121 3.98 -2.53 -6.57
N SER A 122 4.06 -1.39 -7.21
CA SER A 122 3.25 -0.22 -6.90
C SER A 122 2.99 0.56 -8.19
N ASP A 123 1.97 1.39 -8.18
CA ASP A 123 1.74 2.32 -9.27
C ASP A 123 1.73 3.76 -8.75
N VAL A 124 2.09 4.68 -9.63
CA VAL A 124 2.12 6.11 -9.34
C VAL A 124 1.52 6.83 -10.54
N LEU A 125 0.63 7.80 -10.26
CA LEU A 125 0.07 8.64 -11.31
C LEU A 125 1.17 9.52 -11.92
N PRO A 126 1.14 9.78 -13.25
CA PRO A 126 2.18 10.55 -13.94
C PRO A 126 2.35 11.98 -13.41
N ASP A 127 1.31 12.54 -12.80
CA ASP A 127 1.30 13.90 -12.25
C ASP A 127 1.70 13.96 -10.77
N ASN A 128 2.24 12.86 -10.22
CA ASN A 128 2.67 12.79 -8.83
C ASN A 128 4.18 12.51 -8.71
N PRO A 129 5.03 13.50 -9.01
CA PRO A 129 6.49 13.31 -8.96
C PRO A 129 7.02 13.05 -7.54
N GLU A 130 6.35 13.56 -6.51
CA GLU A 130 6.75 13.32 -5.12
C GLU A 130 6.61 11.85 -4.74
N SER A 131 5.50 11.23 -5.10
CA SER A 131 5.26 9.81 -4.86
C SER A 131 6.25 8.95 -5.64
N LEU A 132 6.52 9.30 -6.89
CA LEU A 132 7.51 8.61 -7.71
C LEU A 132 8.90 8.65 -7.06
N ALA A 133 9.35 9.82 -6.64
CA ALA A 133 10.64 9.99 -5.97
C ALA A 133 10.69 9.21 -4.66
N PHE A 134 9.61 9.21 -3.89
CA PHE A 134 9.51 8.44 -2.65
C PHE A 134 9.67 6.93 -2.91
N HIS A 135 8.99 6.39 -3.91
CA HIS A 135 9.13 4.99 -4.28
C HIS A 135 10.56 4.65 -4.72
N GLU A 136 11.16 5.49 -5.55
CA GLU A 136 12.52 5.27 -6.02
C GLU A 136 13.54 5.30 -4.86
N ARG A 137 13.40 6.24 -3.93
CA ARG A 137 14.23 6.28 -2.72
C ARG A 137 14.02 5.06 -1.81
N SER A 138 12.86 4.44 -1.90
CA SER A 138 12.52 3.24 -1.13
C SER A 138 12.90 1.93 -1.84
N GLY A 139 13.67 2.01 -2.91
CA GLY A 139 14.22 0.84 -3.59
C GLY A 139 13.39 0.29 -4.73
N PHE A 140 12.33 1.00 -5.11
CA PHE A 140 11.54 0.63 -6.29
C PHE A 140 12.23 1.15 -7.56
N ARG A 141 12.12 0.38 -8.64
CA ARG A 141 12.54 0.79 -9.98
C ARG A 141 11.33 0.86 -10.91
N ARG A 142 11.38 1.76 -11.86
CA ARG A 142 10.33 1.86 -12.88
C ARG A 142 10.38 0.65 -13.79
N ILE A 143 9.19 0.16 -14.13
CA ILE A 143 9.02 -0.82 -15.20
C ILE A 143 8.55 -0.06 -16.42
N GLU A 144 9.01 -0.44 -17.62
CA GLU A 144 8.56 0.14 -18.86
C GLU A 144 7.04 -0.06 -19.00
N HIS A 145 6.32 1.04 -19.16
CA HIS A 145 4.89 1.08 -18.94
C HIS A 145 4.07 0.80 -20.18
N ARG A 146 3.00 0.02 -20.00
CA ARG A 146 1.87 -0.05 -20.91
C ARG A 146 0.63 0.46 -20.19
N ALA A 147 -0.23 1.22 -20.92
CA ALA A 147 -1.48 1.71 -20.37
C ALA A 147 -2.34 0.54 -19.86
N SER A 148 -2.60 0.52 -18.57
CA SER A 148 -3.50 -0.45 -17.95
C SER A 148 -4.85 0.22 -17.70
N ARG A 149 -5.91 -0.42 -18.15
CA ARG A 149 -7.30 0.00 -17.89
C ARG A 149 -7.60 1.44 -18.28
N GLY A 150 -6.99 1.96 -19.36
CA GLY A 150 -7.24 3.31 -19.87
C GLY A 150 -6.65 4.43 -19.03
N LYS A 151 -5.83 4.12 -18.04
CA LYS A 151 -5.08 5.11 -17.24
C LYS A 151 -3.60 4.92 -17.48
N GLN A 152 -2.90 6.04 -17.72
CA GLN A 152 -1.44 6.02 -17.74
C GLN A 152 -0.96 6.07 -16.30
N GLN A 153 -0.34 4.97 -15.86
CA GLN A 153 0.30 4.89 -14.55
C GLN A 153 1.73 4.43 -14.74
N THR A 154 2.63 4.90 -13.90
CA THR A 154 3.98 4.38 -13.85
C THR A 154 3.98 3.19 -12.90
N LEU A 155 4.27 2.01 -13.41
CA LEU A 155 4.48 0.82 -12.59
C LEU A 155 5.91 0.80 -12.07
N LEU A 156 6.03 0.40 -10.80
CA LEU A 156 7.31 0.26 -10.14
C LEU A 156 7.37 -1.11 -9.47
N THR A 157 8.56 -1.65 -9.35
CA THR A 157 8.77 -2.94 -8.70
C THR A 157 9.98 -2.90 -7.78
N ARG A 158 9.94 -3.72 -6.75
CA ARG A 158 11.02 -3.93 -5.81
C ARG A 158 11.14 -5.42 -5.53
N PRO A 159 12.35 -6.03 -5.62
CA PRO A 159 12.52 -7.43 -5.26
C PRO A 159 12.26 -7.63 -3.77
N THR A 160 11.74 -8.81 -3.40
CA THR A 160 11.47 -9.15 -1.99
C THR A 160 12.64 -9.85 -1.31
N SER A 161 13.66 -10.18 -2.06
CA SER A 161 14.89 -10.82 -1.55
C SER A 161 16.13 -10.04 -1.94
#